data_11f2990c5196b221cd466e56dab73b0a
#
_entry.id   11f2990c5196b221cd466e56dab73b0a
#
_cell.length_a   1.000
_cell.length_b   1.000
_cell.length_c   1.000
_cell.angle_alpha   90.00
_cell.angle_beta   90.00
_cell.angle_gamma   90.00
#
_symmetry.space_group_name_H-M   'P 1'
#
loop_
_entity.id
_entity.type
_entity.pdbx_description
1 polymer ?
#
loop_
_entity_poly.entity_id
_entity_poly.type
_entity_poly.pdbx_seq_one_letter_code
_entity_poly.pdbx_strand_id
1 'polypeptide(L)'
;MSQRKNLLLSTLLFALFVTANAQVIEPAKPMSVAEMAVYQGPDRQTKLLEGAKKESGLSVYHTYPALTNLMNEFGKKYGIKVKSWRAGSEAVLQRVTSESRGNKFDVDIVQNNAPENEAAFREKLLLEVKSPYQNDLLPQAVPTHKQWVGITLDIWTAAYNTDKIKKEDLPKTYKDLLDPKWKGQLGIEGNNHAWFGALMAQMGEQEGQKLFANIASTNGMSNRKGHSLLTMMVSSGEVPLALTVYSWNPEQLKIKGAPVEGLALQPLMAQPSTIAMLKKAPNPYTALLFYDYMLSEGQKQLFDLKFVPTSKKYELPFPKVPLNFIDPAMALDQQAKWFKMFEDTVIKRAK
;
A
#
# COMPACT_ATOMS: atom_id res chain seq x y z
N MET A 1 -60.24 -30.68 90.58
CA MET A 1 -58.86 -31.13 90.70
C MET A 1 -58.35 -31.60 89.34
N SER A 2 -57.66 -30.72 88.63
CA SER A 2 -56.98 -31.11 87.35
C SER A 2 -55.90 -30.07 87.11
N GLN A 3 -54.68 -30.55 87.10
CA GLN A 3 -53.50 -29.71 86.77
C GLN A 3 -53.35 -29.64 85.25
N ARG A 4 -53.32 -28.42 84.74
CA ARG A 4 -52.90 -28.14 83.36
C ARG A 4 -51.43 -27.91 83.29
N LYS A 5 -50.71 -28.77 82.53
CA LYS A 5 -49.28 -28.61 82.16
C LYS A 5 -49.21 -27.68 80.97
N ASN A 6 -48.51 -26.56 81.10
CA ASN A 6 -48.17 -25.65 80.01
C ASN A 6 -46.87 -26.17 79.29
N LEU A 7 -46.97 -26.39 78.00
CA LEU A 7 -45.88 -26.75 77.12
C LEU A 7 -45.43 -25.51 76.42
N LEU A 8 -44.24 -24.98 76.75
CA LEU A 8 -43.59 -23.87 76.10
C LEU A 8 -42.87 -24.40 74.84
N LEU A 9 -43.30 -23.96 73.66
CA LEU A 9 -42.67 -24.22 72.38
C LEU A 9 -41.72 -23.08 72.08
N SER A 10 -40.40 -23.31 72.17
CA SER A 10 -39.35 -22.36 71.81
C SER A 10 -39.03 -22.54 70.33
N THR A 11 -39.44 -21.57 69.50
CA THR A 11 -39.11 -21.50 68.08
C THR A 11 -37.71 -20.85 67.92
N LEU A 12 -36.71 -21.66 67.50
CA LEU A 12 -35.39 -21.20 67.16
C LEU A 12 -35.45 -20.65 65.72
N LEU A 13 -35.27 -19.31 65.52
CA LEU A 13 -35.14 -18.67 64.22
C LEU A 13 -33.68 -18.76 63.77
N PHE A 14 -33.37 -19.59 62.79
CA PHE A 14 -32.02 -19.59 62.15
C PHE A 14 -32.00 -18.52 61.10
N ALA A 15 -31.32 -17.41 61.34
CA ALA A 15 -31.02 -16.36 60.34
C ALA A 15 -29.83 -16.82 59.51
N LEU A 16 -30.07 -17.22 58.25
CA LEU A 16 -29.05 -17.41 57.22
C LEU A 16 -28.52 -16.08 56.74
N PHE A 17 -27.35 -15.67 57.18
CA PHE A 17 -26.59 -14.58 56.58
C PHE A 17 -25.97 -15.06 55.27
N VAL A 18 -26.60 -14.74 54.12
CA VAL A 18 -25.98 -14.86 52.80
C VAL A 18 -25.03 -13.68 52.66
N THR A 19 -23.75 -13.89 52.88
CA THR A 19 -22.70 -12.93 52.50
C THR A 19 -22.56 -12.94 51.02
N ALA A 20 -23.18 -11.99 50.33
CA ALA A 20 -22.89 -11.70 48.90
C ALA A 20 -21.46 -11.19 48.79
N ASN A 21 -20.53 -12.05 48.38
CA ASN A 21 -19.23 -11.63 47.90
C ASN A 21 -19.40 -10.79 46.64
N ALA A 22 -19.52 -9.49 46.77
CA ALA A 22 -19.35 -8.57 45.65
C ALA A 22 -17.87 -8.68 45.22
N GLN A 23 -17.57 -9.46 44.18
CA GLN A 23 -16.28 -9.35 43.51
C GLN A 23 -16.15 -7.92 43.00
N VAL A 24 -15.27 -7.18 43.59
CA VAL A 24 -14.81 -5.87 43.03
C VAL A 24 -14.15 -6.21 41.71
N ILE A 25 -14.89 -6.01 40.60
CA ILE A 25 -14.32 -6.07 39.26
C ILE A 25 -13.37 -4.87 39.17
N GLU A 26 -12.08 -5.10 39.39
CA GLU A 26 -11.07 -4.09 39.11
C GLU A 26 -11.26 -3.63 37.64
N PRO A 27 -11.30 -2.30 37.41
CA PRO A 27 -11.40 -1.81 36.03
C PRO A 27 -10.20 -2.33 35.24
N ALA A 28 -10.47 -3.03 34.13
CA ALA A 28 -9.46 -3.60 33.25
C ALA A 28 -8.43 -2.52 32.92
N LYS A 29 -7.15 -2.80 33.15
CA LYS A 29 -6.05 -1.89 32.81
C LYS A 29 -6.19 -1.45 31.35
N PRO A 30 -6.09 -0.14 31.03
CA PRO A 30 -6.13 0.33 29.67
C PRO A 30 -5.08 -0.36 28.81
N MET A 31 -5.48 -0.85 27.63
CA MET A 31 -4.54 -1.44 26.67
C MET A 31 -3.48 -0.41 26.26
N SER A 32 -2.24 -0.83 26.22
CA SER A 32 -1.17 -0.07 25.56
C SER A 32 -1.42 0.04 24.07
N VAL A 33 -0.78 1.00 23.41
CA VAL A 33 -0.86 1.15 21.95
C VAL A 33 -0.45 -0.13 21.21
N ALA A 34 0.61 -0.80 21.68
CA ALA A 34 1.08 -2.05 21.08
C ALA A 34 0.06 -3.20 21.24
N GLU A 35 -0.59 -3.31 22.39
CA GLU A 35 -1.66 -4.28 22.61
C GLU A 35 -2.87 -3.96 21.73
N MET A 36 -3.26 -2.68 21.60
CA MET A 36 -4.37 -2.25 20.75
C MET A 36 -4.09 -2.48 19.26
N ALA A 37 -2.83 -2.31 18.83
CA ALA A 37 -2.43 -2.53 17.44
C ALA A 37 -2.65 -3.99 16.98
N VAL A 38 -2.51 -4.95 17.87
CA VAL A 38 -2.69 -6.38 17.57
C VAL A 38 -4.04 -6.95 18.06
N TYR A 39 -4.85 -6.13 18.73
CA TYR A 39 -6.16 -6.54 19.23
C TYR A 39 -7.15 -6.74 18.10
N GLN A 40 -7.84 -7.89 18.07
CA GLN A 40 -8.81 -8.26 17.01
C GLN A 40 -10.22 -8.56 17.57
N GLY A 41 -10.51 -8.12 18.80
CA GLY A 41 -11.82 -8.31 19.41
C GLY A 41 -12.93 -7.50 18.71
N PRO A 42 -14.21 -7.89 18.92
CA PRO A 42 -15.36 -7.30 18.22
C PRO A 42 -15.57 -5.81 18.56
N ASP A 43 -15.06 -5.32 19.65
CA ASP A 43 -15.13 -3.94 20.10
C ASP A 43 -13.92 -3.07 19.70
N ARG A 44 -13.01 -3.64 18.84
CA ARG A 44 -11.82 -2.92 18.33
C ARG A 44 -12.16 -1.53 17.79
N GLN A 45 -13.15 -1.45 16.90
CA GLN A 45 -13.54 -0.17 16.28
C GLN A 45 -14.04 0.84 17.30
N THR A 46 -14.85 0.40 18.28
CA THR A 46 -15.32 1.27 19.37
C THR A 46 -14.16 1.84 20.18
N LYS A 47 -13.22 0.98 20.60
CA LYS A 47 -12.03 1.40 21.33
C LYS A 47 -11.16 2.39 20.54
N LEU A 48 -10.98 2.13 19.24
CA LEU A 48 -10.21 3.03 18.37
C LEU A 48 -10.89 4.40 18.26
N LEU A 49 -12.22 4.44 18.09
CA LEU A 49 -12.99 5.69 18.05
C LEU A 49 -12.92 6.46 19.36
N GLU A 50 -13.02 5.79 20.49
CA GLU A 50 -12.91 6.42 21.81
C GLU A 50 -11.51 7.00 22.07
N GLY A 51 -10.47 6.29 21.64
CA GLY A 51 -9.09 6.76 21.70
C GLY A 51 -8.84 7.95 20.79
N ALA A 52 -9.27 7.85 19.52
CA ALA A 52 -9.10 8.90 18.51
C ALA A 52 -9.77 10.23 18.89
N LYS A 53 -10.90 10.20 19.60
CA LYS A 53 -11.56 11.42 20.12
C LYS A 53 -10.70 12.23 21.11
N LYS A 54 -9.67 11.62 21.68
CA LYS A 54 -8.76 12.25 22.64
C LYS A 54 -7.48 12.76 21.97
N GLU A 55 -7.31 12.48 20.69
CA GLU A 55 -6.13 12.82 19.90
C GLU A 55 -6.35 14.07 19.04
N SER A 56 -5.27 14.65 18.53
CA SER A 56 -5.31 15.94 17.81
C SER A 56 -5.65 15.81 16.33
N GLY A 57 -5.60 14.62 15.76
CA GLY A 57 -5.86 14.36 14.35
C GLY A 57 -5.06 13.20 13.78
N LEU A 58 -4.80 13.25 12.47
CA LEU A 58 -4.00 12.27 11.73
C LEU A 58 -2.94 12.99 10.91
N SER A 59 -1.71 12.52 10.93
CA SER A 59 -0.62 12.99 10.06
C SER A 59 -0.14 11.85 9.16
N VAL A 60 -0.09 12.08 7.83
CA VAL A 60 0.27 11.06 6.85
C VAL A 60 1.33 11.59 5.88
N TYR A 61 2.43 10.85 5.73
CA TYR A 61 3.35 11.05 4.59
C TYR A 61 3.00 10.04 3.51
N HIS A 62 2.93 10.50 2.25
CA HIS A 62 2.45 9.64 1.17
C HIS A 62 3.03 9.99 -0.20
N THR A 63 2.90 9.05 -1.14
CA THR A 63 3.36 9.20 -2.52
C THR A 63 2.20 9.42 -3.51
N TYR A 64 1.01 8.89 -3.22
CA TYR A 64 -0.13 8.90 -4.14
C TYR A 64 -0.93 10.21 -4.08
N PRO A 65 -1.12 10.90 -5.22
CA PRO A 65 -1.96 12.12 -5.28
C PRO A 65 -3.39 11.87 -4.79
N ALA A 66 -3.99 10.75 -5.23
CA ALA A 66 -5.38 10.41 -4.93
C ALA A 66 -5.62 10.07 -3.45
N LEU A 67 -4.58 9.72 -2.67
CA LEU A 67 -4.73 9.40 -1.25
C LEU A 67 -5.23 10.59 -0.44
N THR A 68 -4.95 11.83 -0.88
CA THR A 68 -5.46 13.06 -0.25
C THR A 68 -6.99 13.05 -0.17
N ASN A 69 -7.67 12.59 -1.22
CA ASN A 69 -9.14 12.53 -1.23
C ASN A 69 -9.66 11.48 -0.24
N LEU A 70 -9.03 10.30 -0.18
CA LEU A 70 -9.41 9.25 0.78
C LEU A 70 -9.22 9.72 2.22
N MET A 71 -8.12 10.41 2.49
CA MET A 71 -7.86 11.01 3.81
C MET A 71 -8.90 12.08 4.18
N ASN A 72 -9.33 12.89 3.22
CA ASN A 72 -10.39 13.89 3.44
C ASN A 72 -11.74 13.23 3.75
N GLU A 73 -12.09 12.15 3.02
CA GLU A 73 -13.32 11.39 3.30
C GLU A 73 -13.26 10.69 4.67
N PHE A 74 -12.13 10.13 5.05
CA PHE A 74 -11.89 9.61 6.40
C PHE A 74 -12.08 10.71 7.46
N GLY A 75 -11.46 11.87 7.25
CA GLY A 75 -11.57 13.02 8.14
C GLY A 75 -13.01 13.51 8.32
N LYS A 76 -13.77 13.62 7.22
CA LYS A 76 -15.20 13.97 7.26
C LYS A 76 -16.03 12.93 8.02
N LYS A 77 -15.82 11.64 7.72
CA LYS A 77 -16.58 10.55 8.33
C LYS A 77 -16.45 10.51 9.85
N TYR A 78 -15.25 10.74 10.35
CA TYR A 78 -14.95 10.59 11.79
C TYR A 78 -14.77 11.91 12.55
N GLY A 79 -14.91 13.06 11.87
CA GLY A 79 -14.67 14.36 12.47
C GLY A 79 -13.19 14.61 12.83
N ILE A 80 -12.26 13.99 12.11
CA ILE A 80 -10.81 14.01 12.39
C ILE A 80 -10.11 15.00 11.46
N LYS A 81 -9.27 15.88 12.03
CA LYS A 81 -8.38 16.73 11.23
C LYS A 81 -7.25 15.91 10.63
N VAL A 82 -7.04 16.01 9.31
CA VAL A 82 -5.98 15.29 8.63
C VAL A 82 -4.95 16.27 8.09
N LYS A 83 -3.69 16.01 8.38
CA LYS A 83 -2.52 16.68 7.78
C LYS A 83 -1.80 15.67 6.90
N SER A 84 -1.36 16.09 5.72
CA SER A 84 -0.58 15.23 4.85
C SER A 84 0.57 15.96 4.19
N TRP A 85 1.62 15.21 3.89
CA TRP A 85 2.74 15.66 3.07
C TRP A 85 3.02 14.62 1.99
N ARG A 86 3.10 15.08 0.73
CA ARG A 86 3.31 14.22 -0.43
C ARG A 86 4.66 14.50 -1.07
N ALA A 87 5.42 13.41 -1.31
CA ALA A 87 6.69 13.46 -2.03
C ALA A 87 6.94 12.14 -2.80
N GLY A 88 8.07 12.00 -3.45
CA GLY A 88 8.53 10.72 -4.00
C GLY A 88 8.94 9.74 -2.90
N SER A 89 8.94 8.44 -3.21
CA SER A 89 9.17 7.33 -2.26
C SER A 89 10.45 7.49 -1.46
N GLU A 90 11.57 7.79 -2.12
CA GLU A 90 12.86 8.02 -1.46
C GLU A 90 12.82 9.21 -0.49
N ALA A 91 12.19 10.32 -0.90
CA ALA A 91 12.08 11.51 -0.06
C ALA A 91 11.20 11.27 1.18
N VAL A 92 10.13 10.47 1.04
CA VAL A 92 9.28 10.04 2.17
C VAL A 92 10.10 9.21 3.15
N LEU A 93 10.83 8.18 2.69
CA LEU A 93 11.69 7.35 3.53
C LEU A 93 12.77 8.18 4.22
N GLN A 94 13.47 9.03 3.46
CA GLN A 94 14.53 9.89 3.98
C GLN A 94 14.02 10.83 5.09
N ARG A 95 12.85 11.41 4.90
CA ARG A 95 12.24 12.29 5.89
C ARG A 95 11.90 11.55 7.18
N VAL A 96 11.21 10.42 7.09
CA VAL A 96 10.85 9.59 8.25
C VAL A 96 12.10 9.16 9.04
N THR A 97 13.14 8.70 8.33
CA THR A 97 14.39 8.27 8.94
C THR A 97 15.11 9.44 9.63
N SER A 98 15.18 10.60 8.98
CA SER A 98 15.84 11.80 9.52
C SER A 98 15.11 12.34 10.74
N GLU A 99 13.77 12.42 10.69
CA GLU A 99 12.94 12.86 11.82
C GLU A 99 13.11 11.90 13.02
N SER A 100 13.10 10.58 12.76
CA SER A 100 13.30 9.57 13.79
C SER A 100 14.68 9.68 14.46
N ARG A 101 15.76 9.87 13.67
CA ARG A 101 17.12 10.08 14.20
C ARG A 101 17.22 11.37 15.01
N GLY A 102 16.48 12.42 14.61
CA GLY A 102 16.34 13.67 15.34
C GLY A 102 15.39 13.61 16.54
N ASN A 103 14.86 12.41 16.88
CA ASN A 103 13.84 12.19 17.91
C ASN A 103 12.58 13.05 17.73
N LYS A 104 12.23 13.35 16.46
CA LYS A 104 10.99 14.01 16.06
C LYS A 104 10.02 12.97 15.51
N PHE A 105 8.76 13.06 15.92
CA PHE A 105 7.73 12.09 15.52
C PHE A 105 6.46 12.88 15.17
N ASP A 106 6.44 13.46 13.95
CA ASP A 106 5.37 14.35 13.48
C ASP A 106 4.37 13.61 12.58
N VAL A 107 4.63 12.33 12.28
CA VAL A 107 3.80 11.51 11.38
C VAL A 107 3.31 10.24 12.06
N ASP A 108 2.06 9.90 11.80
CA ASP A 108 1.40 8.71 12.32
C ASP A 108 1.51 7.53 11.36
N ILE A 109 1.18 7.77 10.08
CA ILE A 109 1.13 6.78 9.00
C ILE A 109 2.04 7.19 7.85
N VAL A 110 2.75 6.22 7.31
CA VAL A 110 3.53 6.35 6.07
C VAL A 110 2.90 5.47 5.01
N GLN A 111 2.51 6.06 3.87
CA GLN A 111 2.19 5.32 2.66
C GLN A 111 3.40 5.44 1.72
N ASN A 112 3.94 4.28 1.30
CA ASN A 112 5.10 4.22 0.43
C ASN A 112 5.09 2.90 -0.38
N ASN A 113 6.03 2.73 -1.30
CA ASN A 113 6.22 1.43 -1.94
C ASN A 113 6.77 0.41 -0.94
N ALA A 114 6.59 -0.86 -1.23
CA ALA A 114 6.99 -1.91 -0.30
C ALA A 114 8.49 -1.93 0.04
N PRO A 115 9.45 -1.71 -0.88
CA PRO A 115 10.87 -1.67 -0.54
C PRO A 115 11.24 -0.56 0.46
N GLU A 116 10.65 0.63 0.34
CA GLU A 116 10.92 1.73 1.26
C GLU A 116 10.33 1.48 2.65
N ASN A 117 9.13 0.89 2.74
CA ASN A 117 8.59 0.48 4.03
C ASN A 117 9.32 -0.74 4.62
N GLU A 118 9.88 -1.62 3.78
CA GLU A 118 10.82 -2.67 4.22
C GLU A 118 12.10 -2.06 4.83
N ALA A 119 12.64 -1.01 4.24
CA ALA A 119 13.77 -0.26 4.82
C ALA A 119 13.40 0.35 6.18
N ALA A 120 12.22 0.99 6.28
CA ALA A 120 11.74 1.53 7.55
C ALA A 120 11.49 0.44 8.61
N PHE A 121 11.07 -0.77 8.19
CA PHE A 121 10.98 -1.93 9.06
C PHE A 121 12.36 -2.35 9.59
N ARG A 122 13.37 -2.47 8.73
CA ARG A 122 14.75 -2.83 9.13
C ARG A 122 15.37 -1.80 10.07
N GLU A 123 15.03 -0.51 9.90
CA GLU A 123 15.40 0.57 10.83
C GLU A 123 14.58 0.55 12.14
N LYS A 124 13.66 -0.41 12.31
CA LYS A 124 12.81 -0.62 13.50
C LYS A 124 11.87 0.56 13.81
N LEU A 125 11.47 1.31 12.80
CA LEU A 125 10.61 2.48 12.93
C LEU A 125 9.12 2.13 12.99
N LEU A 126 8.72 0.97 12.46
CA LEU A 126 7.34 0.60 12.25
C LEU A 126 6.77 -0.24 13.39
N LEU A 127 5.47 -0.08 13.66
CA LEU A 127 4.71 -0.87 14.63
C LEU A 127 4.08 -2.09 13.93
N GLU A 128 4.09 -3.24 14.60
CA GLU A 128 3.30 -4.41 14.17
C GLU A 128 1.80 -4.10 14.34
N VAL A 129 1.02 -4.28 13.26
CA VAL A 129 -0.43 -4.10 13.29
C VAL A 129 -1.12 -5.36 12.77
N LYS A 130 -2.02 -5.91 13.58
CA LYS A 130 -2.90 -7.05 13.21
C LYS A 130 -4.33 -6.54 13.08
N SER A 131 -4.64 -6.02 11.90
CA SER A 131 -6.02 -5.65 11.59
C SER A 131 -6.84 -6.89 11.21
N PRO A 132 -8.11 -6.99 11.66
CA PRO A 132 -8.99 -8.07 11.23
C PRO A 132 -9.22 -8.12 9.71
N TYR A 133 -9.07 -6.99 9.03
CA TYR A 133 -9.25 -6.86 7.58
C TYR A 133 -8.09 -7.41 6.74
N GLN A 134 -6.93 -7.74 7.35
CA GLN A 134 -5.79 -8.33 6.63
C GLN A 134 -6.12 -9.70 6.03
N ASN A 135 -7.06 -10.44 6.59
CA ASN A 135 -7.47 -11.76 6.08
C ASN A 135 -8.15 -11.70 4.69
N ASP A 136 -8.72 -10.55 4.35
CA ASP A 136 -9.38 -10.31 3.06
C ASP A 136 -8.40 -9.89 1.95
N LEU A 137 -7.12 -9.70 2.28
CA LEU A 137 -6.11 -9.23 1.33
C LEU A 137 -5.37 -10.38 0.64
N LEU A 138 -4.79 -10.08 -0.51
CA LEU A 138 -3.87 -10.98 -1.19
C LEU A 138 -2.68 -11.31 -0.28
N PRO A 139 -2.17 -12.56 -0.29
CA PRO A 139 -1.05 -12.95 0.56
C PRO A 139 0.20 -12.06 0.40
N GLN A 140 0.47 -11.63 -0.83
CA GLN A 140 1.62 -10.77 -1.15
C GLN A 140 1.53 -9.35 -0.55
N ALA A 141 0.33 -8.96 -0.10
CA ALA A 141 0.13 -7.67 0.54
C ALA A 141 0.40 -7.69 2.06
N VAL A 142 0.57 -8.87 2.67
CA VAL A 142 0.70 -9.03 4.12
C VAL A 142 2.00 -9.73 4.45
N PRO A 143 3.08 -9.01 4.78
CA PRO A 143 4.35 -9.62 5.15
C PRO A 143 4.25 -10.34 6.50
N THR A 144 5.14 -11.29 6.73
CA THR A 144 5.14 -12.09 7.97
C THR A 144 5.33 -11.24 9.23
N HIS A 145 6.12 -10.18 9.16
CA HIS A 145 6.36 -9.26 10.29
C HIS A 145 5.21 -8.28 10.57
N LYS A 146 4.21 -8.13 9.66
CA LYS A 146 3.01 -7.29 9.80
C LYS A 146 3.26 -5.84 10.23
N GLN A 147 4.43 -5.28 9.91
CA GLN A 147 4.77 -3.90 10.24
C GLN A 147 4.46 -2.92 9.09
N TRP A 148 4.10 -3.44 7.92
CA TRP A 148 3.43 -2.73 6.86
C TRP A 148 2.37 -3.64 6.20
N VAL A 149 1.48 -3.06 5.42
CA VAL A 149 0.48 -3.80 4.64
C VAL A 149 0.25 -3.13 3.29
N GLY A 150 0.11 -3.92 2.23
CA GLY A 150 -0.27 -3.45 0.92
C GLY A 150 -1.72 -3.00 0.88
N ILE A 151 -1.97 -1.82 0.33
CA ILE A 151 -3.31 -1.28 0.10
C ILE A 151 -3.72 -1.33 -1.37
N THR A 152 -2.73 -1.26 -2.27
CA THR A 152 -2.90 -1.40 -3.72
C THR A 152 -1.74 -2.21 -4.31
N LEU A 153 -1.92 -2.67 -5.54
CA LEU A 153 -0.84 -3.20 -6.36
C LEU A 153 -0.46 -2.17 -7.43
N ASP A 154 0.82 -1.89 -7.52
CA ASP A 154 1.43 -1.26 -8.67
C ASP A 154 1.85 -2.36 -9.65
N ILE A 155 1.12 -2.48 -10.75
CA ILE A 155 1.40 -3.44 -11.82
C ILE A 155 1.97 -2.64 -12.99
N TRP A 156 3.22 -2.90 -13.34
CA TRP A 156 3.85 -2.25 -14.50
C TRP A 156 3.32 -2.82 -15.80
N THR A 157 2.79 -1.93 -16.62
CA THR A 157 2.29 -2.23 -17.96
C THR A 157 2.89 -1.26 -18.96
N ALA A 158 2.83 -1.60 -20.24
CA ALA A 158 2.93 -0.61 -21.29
C ALA A 158 1.61 0.16 -21.43
N ALA A 159 1.66 1.34 -22.03
CA ALA A 159 0.48 2.09 -22.45
C ALA A 159 0.74 2.72 -23.82
N TYR A 160 -0.29 2.78 -24.66
CA TYR A 160 -0.19 3.32 -26.01
C TYR A 160 -1.29 4.33 -26.30
N ASN A 161 -1.01 5.25 -27.24
CA ASN A 161 -1.98 6.18 -27.74
C ASN A 161 -2.81 5.52 -28.85
N THR A 162 -4.14 5.45 -28.67
CA THR A 162 -5.06 4.74 -29.58
C THR A 162 -5.28 5.45 -30.90
N ASP A 163 -4.97 6.75 -31.00
CA ASP A 163 -5.03 7.52 -32.25
C ASP A 163 -3.74 7.38 -33.07
N LYS A 164 -2.63 6.98 -32.45
CA LYS A 164 -1.31 6.85 -33.09
C LYS A 164 -0.97 5.42 -33.48
N ILE A 165 -1.40 4.44 -32.68
CA ILE A 165 -1.05 3.03 -32.88
C ILE A 165 -2.33 2.21 -32.93
N LYS A 166 -2.52 1.49 -34.05
CA LYS A 166 -3.63 0.57 -34.19
C LYS A 166 -3.39 -0.70 -33.36
N LYS A 167 -4.47 -1.33 -32.92
CA LYS A 167 -4.41 -2.50 -32.06
C LYS A 167 -3.68 -3.69 -32.69
N GLU A 168 -3.81 -3.87 -34.00
CA GLU A 168 -3.13 -4.89 -34.79
C GLU A 168 -1.62 -4.70 -34.90
N ASP A 169 -1.15 -3.47 -34.75
CA ASP A 169 0.27 -3.10 -34.84
C ASP A 169 1.02 -3.18 -33.48
N LEU A 170 0.30 -3.46 -32.40
CA LEU A 170 0.89 -3.50 -31.05
C LEU A 170 1.95 -4.59 -30.90
N PRO A 171 3.02 -4.35 -30.14
CA PRO A 171 3.99 -5.37 -29.80
C PRO A 171 3.34 -6.42 -28.90
N LYS A 172 3.63 -7.69 -29.13
CA LYS A 172 3.17 -8.82 -28.29
C LYS A 172 4.19 -9.19 -27.23
N THR A 173 5.45 -8.93 -27.50
CA THR A 173 6.58 -9.23 -26.63
C THR A 173 7.57 -8.06 -26.61
N TYR A 174 8.47 -8.05 -25.64
CA TYR A 174 9.58 -7.07 -25.63
C TYR A 174 10.50 -7.19 -26.83
N LYS A 175 10.61 -8.37 -27.48
CA LYS A 175 11.42 -8.56 -28.70
C LYS A 175 10.87 -7.79 -29.90
N ASP A 176 9.56 -7.62 -29.98
CA ASP A 176 8.91 -6.89 -31.08
C ASP A 176 9.27 -5.40 -31.07
N LEU A 177 9.79 -4.90 -29.92
CA LEU A 177 10.30 -3.54 -29.81
C LEU A 177 11.65 -3.29 -30.49
N LEU A 178 12.28 -4.34 -31.04
CA LEU A 178 13.47 -4.21 -31.91
C LEU A 178 13.12 -3.74 -33.31
N ASP A 179 11.84 -3.85 -33.72
CA ASP A 179 11.40 -3.39 -35.03
C ASP A 179 11.70 -1.88 -35.18
N PRO A 180 12.38 -1.46 -36.28
CA PRO A 180 12.66 -0.04 -36.56
C PRO A 180 11.43 0.87 -36.62
N LYS A 181 10.22 0.31 -36.82
CA LYS A 181 8.98 1.09 -36.77
C LYS A 181 8.78 1.82 -35.45
N TRP A 182 9.42 1.34 -34.35
CA TRP A 182 9.33 1.95 -33.03
C TRP A 182 10.31 3.10 -32.80
N LYS A 183 11.13 3.43 -33.79
CA LYS A 183 12.14 4.50 -33.66
C LYS A 183 11.48 5.83 -33.30
N GLY A 184 11.91 6.41 -32.15
CA GLY A 184 11.39 7.67 -31.62
C GLY A 184 9.98 7.58 -31.02
N GLN A 185 9.38 6.38 -30.92
CA GLN A 185 8.03 6.19 -30.41
C GLN A 185 7.96 5.68 -28.96
N LEU A 186 9.09 5.25 -28.42
CA LEU A 186 9.15 4.60 -27.11
C LEU A 186 9.40 5.60 -25.98
N GLY A 187 8.76 5.37 -24.84
CA GLY A 187 9.02 6.08 -23.59
C GLY A 187 9.18 5.15 -22.41
N ILE A 188 9.97 5.58 -21.44
CA ILE A 188 10.20 4.83 -20.21
C ILE A 188 10.26 5.78 -19.00
N GLU A 189 9.82 5.31 -17.85
CA GLU A 189 9.98 6.06 -16.60
C GLU A 189 11.38 5.81 -16.02
N GLY A 190 12.10 6.87 -15.68
CA GLY A 190 13.54 6.85 -15.42
C GLY A 190 13.98 6.29 -14.07
N ASN A 191 13.07 6.07 -13.13
CA ASN A 191 13.40 5.54 -11.80
C ASN A 191 12.99 4.07 -11.62
N ASN A 192 12.65 3.37 -12.71
CA ASN A 192 12.12 1.99 -12.67
C ASN A 192 13.18 0.90 -12.50
N HIS A 193 14.24 1.15 -11.72
CA HIS A 193 15.30 0.17 -11.49
C HIS A 193 14.80 -1.12 -10.84
N ALA A 194 13.83 -1.06 -9.91
CA ALA A 194 13.26 -2.25 -9.28
C ALA A 194 12.50 -3.13 -10.30
N TRP A 195 11.64 -2.51 -11.12
CA TRP A 195 10.99 -3.20 -12.24
C TRP A 195 12.01 -3.83 -13.18
N PHE A 196 13.01 -3.05 -13.61
CA PHE A 196 14.00 -3.53 -14.58
C PHE A 196 14.81 -4.68 -14.03
N GLY A 197 15.33 -4.59 -12.80
CA GLY A 197 16.10 -5.65 -12.17
C GLY A 197 15.31 -6.95 -12.02
N ALA A 198 14.05 -6.84 -11.55
CA ALA A 198 13.17 -7.98 -11.42
C ALA A 198 12.79 -8.59 -12.80
N LEU A 199 12.54 -7.76 -13.80
CA LEU A 199 12.29 -8.21 -15.17
C LEU A 199 13.50 -8.96 -15.74
N MET A 200 14.73 -8.45 -15.55
CA MET A 200 15.97 -9.12 -15.97
C MET A 200 16.12 -10.49 -15.29
N ALA A 201 15.78 -10.59 -14.01
CA ALA A 201 15.80 -11.87 -13.30
C ALA A 201 14.84 -12.91 -13.91
N GLN A 202 13.68 -12.47 -14.41
CA GLN A 202 12.69 -13.34 -15.08
C GLN A 202 13.09 -13.72 -16.51
N MET A 203 13.75 -12.82 -17.22
CA MET A 203 14.13 -13.03 -18.63
C MET A 203 15.51 -13.70 -18.81
N GLY A 204 16.28 -13.85 -17.74
CA GLY A 204 17.70 -14.12 -17.77
C GLY A 204 18.51 -12.81 -17.91
N GLU A 205 19.34 -12.53 -16.89
CA GLU A 205 19.96 -11.20 -16.71
C GLU A 205 20.75 -10.75 -17.95
N GLN A 206 21.57 -11.62 -18.54
CA GLN A 206 22.38 -11.26 -19.70
C GLN A 206 21.55 -11.07 -20.98
N GLU A 207 20.62 -11.98 -21.25
CA GLU A 207 19.75 -11.92 -22.42
C GLU A 207 18.80 -10.71 -22.35
N GLY A 208 18.22 -10.45 -21.18
CA GLY A 208 17.35 -9.29 -20.95
C GLY A 208 18.10 -7.97 -21.14
N GLN A 209 19.28 -7.82 -20.54
CA GLN A 209 20.11 -6.62 -20.71
C GLN A 209 20.50 -6.40 -22.19
N LYS A 210 20.93 -7.46 -22.90
CA LYS A 210 21.23 -7.38 -24.32
C LYS A 210 20.04 -6.93 -25.16
N LEU A 211 18.85 -7.49 -24.87
CA LEU A 211 17.62 -7.10 -25.56
C LEU A 211 17.31 -5.62 -25.35
N PHE A 212 17.27 -5.14 -24.10
CA PHE A 212 16.92 -3.75 -23.80
C PHE A 212 17.98 -2.75 -24.26
N ALA A 213 19.27 -3.12 -24.19
CA ALA A 213 20.35 -2.31 -24.78
C ALA A 213 20.17 -2.14 -26.29
N ASN A 214 19.79 -3.19 -27.01
CA ASN A 214 19.54 -3.16 -28.44
C ASN A 214 18.30 -2.30 -28.75
N ILE A 215 17.19 -2.48 -28.01
CA ILE A 215 15.98 -1.64 -28.19
C ILE A 215 16.34 -0.16 -28.00
N ALA A 216 17.02 0.18 -26.91
CA ALA A 216 17.41 1.57 -26.60
C ALA A 216 18.34 2.16 -27.67
N SER A 217 19.33 1.36 -28.16
CA SER A 217 20.27 1.83 -29.18
C SER A 217 19.65 1.96 -30.57
N THR A 218 18.70 1.07 -30.94
CA THR A 218 18.08 1.05 -32.27
C THR A 218 16.96 2.09 -32.37
N ASN A 219 16.08 2.15 -31.38
CA ASN A 219 14.84 2.92 -31.47
C ASN A 219 14.83 4.16 -30.58
N GLY A 220 15.76 4.26 -29.62
CA GLY A 220 15.70 5.30 -28.59
C GLY A 220 14.56 5.06 -27.59
N MET A 221 14.64 5.72 -26.47
CA MET A 221 13.54 5.75 -25.47
C MET A 221 13.49 7.09 -24.80
N SER A 222 12.35 7.76 -24.88
CA SER A 222 12.14 9.04 -24.16
C SER A 222 12.09 8.78 -22.66
N ASN A 223 13.12 9.22 -21.93
CA ASN A 223 13.19 9.06 -20.48
C ASN A 223 12.41 10.19 -19.79
N ARG A 224 11.45 9.83 -18.92
CA ARG A 224 10.63 10.77 -18.16
C ARG A 224 10.57 10.38 -16.69
N LYS A 225 10.44 11.35 -15.80
CA LYS A 225 10.28 11.12 -14.36
C LYS A 225 8.81 11.23 -13.98
N GLY A 226 8.25 10.15 -13.48
CA GLY A 226 6.88 10.03 -12.99
C GLY A 226 5.95 9.34 -13.98
N HIS A 227 5.35 8.23 -13.54
CA HIS A 227 4.42 7.40 -14.31
C HIS A 227 3.22 8.21 -14.84
N SER A 228 2.65 9.08 -13.99
CA SER A 228 1.51 9.92 -14.39
C SER A 228 1.88 10.90 -15.51
N LEU A 229 3.07 11.52 -15.45
CA LEU A 229 3.55 12.39 -16.50
C LEU A 229 3.75 11.61 -17.82
N LEU A 230 4.43 10.47 -17.74
CA LEU A 230 4.65 9.60 -18.91
C LEU A 230 3.31 9.18 -19.54
N THR A 231 2.30 8.82 -18.73
CA THR A 231 0.97 8.46 -19.24
C THR A 231 0.24 9.65 -19.88
N MET A 232 0.38 10.87 -19.36
CA MET A 232 -0.14 12.07 -19.99
C MET A 232 0.50 12.33 -21.35
N MET A 233 1.83 12.09 -21.48
CA MET A 233 2.52 12.19 -22.76
C MET A 233 2.10 11.12 -23.76
N VAL A 234 1.71 9.93 -23.28
CA VAL A 234 1.05 8.93 -24.14
C VAL A 234 -0.30 9.45 -24.61
N SER A 235 -1.11 9.97 -23.71
CA SER A 235 -2.43 10.51 -24.03
C SER A 235 -2.37 11.68 -25.06
N SER A 236 -1.36 12.56 -24.96
CA SER A 236 -1.16 13.65 -25.93
C SER A 236 -0.56 13.18 -27.26
N GLY A 237 -0.06 11.96 -27.36
CA GLY A 237 0.64 11.41 -28.52
C GLY A 237 2.10 11.89 -28.66
N GLU A 238 2.67 12.59 -27.67
CA GLU A 238 4.09 12.96 -27.63
C GLU A 238 4.99 11.72 -27.47
N VAL A 239 4.53 10.73 -26.71
CA VAL A 239 5.13 9.40 -26.58
C VAL A 239 4.10 8.37 -27.01
N PRO A 240 4.14 7.86 -28.24
CA PRO A 240 3.12 6.93 -28.72
C PRO A 240 2.98 5.64 -27.91
N LEU A 241 4.08 5.08 -27.40
CA LEU A 241 4.13 3.85 -26.59
C LEU A 241 5.06 4.02 -25.39
N ALA A 242 4.51 4.03 -24.20
CA ALA A 242 5.29 3.95 -22.95
C ALA A 242 5.42 2.49 -22.50
N LEU A 243 6.63 2.10 -22.04
CA LEU A 243 6.90 0.73 -21.61
C LEU A 243 6.61 0.51 -20.11
N THR A 244 6.63 1.56 -19.31
CA THR A 244 6.52 1.47 -17.85
C THR A 244 5.61 2.53 -17.28
N VAL A 245 4.31 2.21 -17.24
CA VAL A 245 3.33 2.94 -16.44
C VAL A 245 2.67 1.97 -15.47
N TYR A 246 1.99 2.46 -14.47
CA TYR A 246 1.14 1.58 -13.66
C TYR A 246 -0.19 1.33 -14.36
N SER A 247 -0.73 0.12 -14.26
CA SER A 247 -1.95 -0.31 -14.93
C SER A 247 -3.15 0.63 -14.71
N TRP A 248 -3.21 1.28 -13.56
CA TRP A 248 -4.27 2.24 -13.21
C TRP A 248 -4.11 3.61 -13.88
N ASN A 249 -2.91 4.00 -14.33
CA ASN A 249 -2.68 5.30 -14.96
C ASN A 249 -3.48 5.49 -16.26
N PRO A 250 -3.41 4.59 -17.27
CA PRO A 250 -4.20 4.73 -18.48
C PRO A 250 -5.69 4.65 -18.18
N GLU A 251 -6.15 3.82 -17.26
CA GLU A 251 -7.55 3.71 -16.90
C GLU A 251 -8.12 5.02 -16.33
N GLN A 252 -7.34 5.71 -15.49
CA GLN A 252 -7.74 7.03 -14.94
C GLN A 252 -7.86 8.12 -16.02
N LEU A 253 -7.10 8.05 -17.09
CA LEU A 253 -7.21 8.99 -18.21
C LEU A 253 -8.30 8.58 -19.21
N LYS A 254 -8.43 7.30 -19.46
CA LYS A 254 -9.45 6.73 -20.36
C LYS A 254 -10.87 7.09 -19.93
N ILE A 255 -11.20 7.02 -18.63
CA ILE A 255 -12.52 7.44 -18.13
C ILE A 255 -12.80 8.94 -18.32
N LYS A 256 -11.77 9.75 -18.57
CA LYS A 256 -11.86 11.18 -18.90
C LYS A 256 -11.91 11.42 -20.41
N GLY A 257 -12.00 10.37 -21.24
CA GLY A 257 -12.05 10.43 -22.69
C GLY A 257 -10.69 10.53 -23.38
N ALA A 258 -9.59 10.28 -22.69
CA ALA A 258 -8.26 10.33 -23.30
C ALA A 258 -8.00 9.11 -24.22
N PRO A 259 -7.31 9.28 -25.37
CA PRO A 259 -7.00 8.21 -26.31
C PRO A 259 -5.80 7.38 -25.83
N VAL A 260 -5.97 6.63 -24.74
CA VAL A 260 -4.91 5.82 -24.13
C VAL A 260 -5.45 4.49 -23.64
N GLU A 261 -4.70 3.41 -23.87
CA GLU A 261 -4.99 2.08 -23.33
C GLU A 261 -3.74 1.43 -22.75
N GLY A 262 -3.96 0.57 -21.73
CA GLY A 262 -2.93 -0.27 -21.15
C GLY A 262 -2.65 -1.49 -22.05
N LEU A 263 -1.38 -1.93 -22.06
CA LEU A 263 -0.93 -3.11 -22.80
C LEU A 263 -0.07 -4.00 -21.90
N ALA A 264 -0.49 -5.26 -21.72
CA ALA A 264 0.25 -6.25 -20.94
C ALA A 264 1.38 -6.87 -21.77
N LEU A 265 2.60 -6.35 -21.64
CA LEU A 265 3.81 -7.03 -22.15
C LEU A 265 4.35 -7.98 -21.07
N GLN A 266 4.47 -9.26 -21.42
CA GLN A 266 4.94 -10.27 -20.48
C GLN A 266 6.47 -10.37 -20.46
N PRO A 267 7.04 -10.68 -19.26
CA PRO A 267 6.37 -10.91 -17.97
C PRO A 267 5.90 -9.62 -17.30
N LEU A 268 4.69 -9.64 -16.71
CA LEU A 268 4.19 -8.52 -15.91
C LEU A 268 4.78 -8.54 -14.50
N MET A 269 5.32 -7.41 -14.08
CA MET A 269 5.85 -7.20 -12.73
C MET A 269 4.85 -6.45 -11.88
N ALA A 270 4.78 -6.78 -10.60
CA ALA A 270 3.91 -6.13 -9.63
C ALA A 270 4.60 -5.96 -8.27
N GLN A 271 4.24 -4.92 -7.55
CA GLN A 271 4.61 -4.75 -6.14
C GLN A 271 3.45 -4.14 -5.35
N PRO A 272 3.35 -4.39 -4.05
CA PRO A 272 2.43 -3.65 -3.20
C PRO A 272 2.86 -2.20 -3.00
N SER A 273 1.90 -1.29 -3.06
CA SER A 273 2.02 0.00 -2.42
C SER A 273 1.37 -0.09 -1.04
N THR A 274 2.05 0.36 -0.02
CA THR A 274 1.84 -0.08 1.36
C THR A 274 1.55 1.09 2.29
N ILE A 275 0.86 0.81 3.41
CA ILE A 275 0.81 1.69 4.57
C ILE A 275 1.52 1.04 5.75
N ALA A 276 2.12 1.88 6.58
CA ALA A 276 2.78 1.48 7.81
C ALA A 276 2.51 2.50 8.92
N MET A 277 2.34 2.03 10.13
CA MET A 277 2.22 2.88 11.32
C MET A 277 3.57 3.04 12.00
N LEU A 278 3.93 4.26 12.39
CA LEU A 278 5.15 4.52 13.16
C LEU A 278 4.98 4.04 14.60
N LYS A 279 6.05 3.46 15.19
CA LYS A 279 6.06 3.06 16.62
C LYS A 279 5.78 4.19 17.58
N LYS A 280 6.21 5.40 17.21
CA LYS A 280 6.06 6.62 18.00
C LYS A 280 5.08 7.60 17.34
N ALA A 281 4.02 7.06 16.72
CA ALA A 281 2.94 7.87 16.17
C ALA A 281 2.36 8.79 17.24
N PRO A 282 2.25 10.12 16.98
CA PRO A 282 1.66 11.07 17.94
C PRO A 282 0.19 10.79 18.23
N ASN A 283 -0.56 10.24 17.27
CA ASN A 283 -1.99 9.97 17.36
C ASN A 283 -2.29 8.48 17.06
N PRO A 284 -1.88 7.57 17.96
CA PRO A 284 -1.85 6.14 17.66
C PRO A 284 -3.23 5.50 17.44
N TYR A 285 -4.26 5.93 18.14
CA TYR A 285 -5.61 5.39 17.95
C TYR A 285 -6.22 5.84 16.64
N THR A 286 -6.00 7.10 16.27
CA THR A 286 -6.41 7.64 14.97
C THR A 286 -5.66 6.97 13.82
N ALA A 287 -4.37 6.70 14.00
CA ALA A 287 -3.56 5.96 13.03
C ALA A 287 -4.09 4.54 12.81
N LEU A 288 -4.41 3.81 13.87
CA LEU A 288 -4.99 2.46 13.78
C LEU A 288 -6.39 2.48 13.16
N LEU A 289 -7.22 3.49 13.48
CA LEU A 289 -8.52 3.67 12.87
C LEU A 289 -8.40 3.92 11.36
N PHE A 290 -7.45 4.76 10.93
CA PHE A 290 -7.17 5.00 9.52
C PHE A 290 -6.60 3.76 8.83
N TYR A 291 -5.72 3.02 9.50
CA TYR A 291 -5.18 1.76 9.00
C TYR A 291 -6.30 0.76 8.69
N ASP A 292 -7.23 0.54 9.65
CA ASP A 292 -8.37 -0.33 9.47
C ASP A 292 -9.32 0.17 8.36
N TYR A 293 -9.55 1.50 8.29
CA TYR A 293 -10.34 2.12 7.22
C TYR A 293 -9.75 1.86 5.83
N MET A 294 -8.44 1.99 5.66
CA MET A 294 -7.77 1.74 4.38
C MET A 294 -7.85 0.28 3.94
N LEU A 295 -7.96 -0.66 4.86
CA LEU A 295 -8.09 -2.10 4.56
C LEU A 295 -9.55 -2.55 4.40
N SER A 296 -10.51 -1.71 4.71
CA SER A 296 -11.95 -1.99 4.61
C SER A 296 -12.62 -1.10 3.55
N GLU A 297 -13.22 0.00 3.95
CA GLU A 297 -13.91 0.94 3.05
C GLU A 297 -12.97 1.60 2.02
N GLY A 298 -11.73 1.87 2.42
CA GLY A 298 -10.71 2.43 1.56
C GLY A 298 -10.42 1.57 0.33
N GLN A 299 -10.56 0.23 0.43
CA GLN A 299 -10.36 -0.68 -0.70
C GLN A 299 -11.39 -0.41 -1.82
N LYS A 300 -12.65 -0.16 -1.44
CA LYS A 300 -13.69 0.22 -2.43
C LYS A 300 -13.39 1.56 -3.07
N GLN A 301 -12.99 2.55 -2.28
CA GLN A 301 -12.67 3.88 -2.80
C GLN A 301 -11.46 3.84 -3.75
N LEU A 302 -10.44 3.04 -3.44
CA LEU A 302 -9.31 2.81 -4.32
C LEU A 302 -9.73 2.16 -5.64
N PHE A 303 -10.63 1.17 -5.59
CA PHE A 303 -11.17 0.55 -6.80
C PHE A 303 -11.98 1.54 -7.65
N ASP A 304 -12.85 2.34 -7.03
CA ASP A 304 -13.64 3.36 -7.74
C ASP A 304 -12.73 4.40 -8.43
N LEU A 305 -11.58 4.70 -7.84
CA LEU A 305 -10.54 5.57 -8.42
C LEU A 305 -9.63 4.85 -9.43
N LYS A 306 -9.94 3.61 -9.81
CA LYS A 306 -9.19 2.78 -10.77
C LYS A 306 -7.82 2.31 -10.30
N PHE A 307 -7.49 2.43 -9.02
CA PHE A 307 -6.37 1.69 -8.46
C PHE A 307 -6.68 0.18 -8.44
N VAL A 308 -5.66 -0.62 -8.19
CA VAL A 308 -5.79 -2.07 -8.02
C VAL A 308 -5.72 -2.38 -6.52
N PRO A 309 -6.88 -2.52 -5.82
CA PRO A 309 -6.88 -2.85 -4.41
C PRO A 309 -6.25 -4.21 -4.13
N THR A 310 -5.71 -4.38 -2.94
CA THR A 310 -5.18 -5.68 -2.51
C THR A 310 -6.25 -6.63 -1.97
N SER A 311 -7.48 -6.17 -1.79
CA SER A 311 -8.60 -7.01 -1.37
C SER A 311 -8.96 -8.05 -2.42
N LYS A 312 -9.10 -9.32 -2.01
CA LYS A 312 -9.55 -10.46 -2.82
C LYS A 312 -10.94 -10.29 -3.40
N LYS A 313 -11.70 -9.27 -2.95
CA LYS A 313 -13.04 -8.96 -3.46
C LYS A 313 -13.03 -8.35 -4.87
N TYR A 314 -11.87 -7.85 -5.32
CA TYR A 314 -11.74 -7.18 -6.61
C TYR A 314 -10.89 -8.01 -7.56
N GLU A 315 -11.35 -8.09 -8.80
CA GLU A 315 -10.61 -8.77 -9.86
C GLU A 315 -9.38 -7.94 -10.25
N LEU A 316 -8.26 -8.65 -10.47
CA LEU A 316 -7.02 -8.02 -10.92
C LEU A 316 -7.12 -7.66 -12.40
N PRO A 317 -6.52 -6.55 -12.85
CA PRO A 317 -6.39 -6.27 -14.27
C PRO A 317 -5.57 -7.37 -14.95
N PHE A 318 -5.88 -7.67 -16.20
CA PHE A 318 -5.24 -8.73 -16.98
C PHE A 318 -5.33 -10.13 -16.32
N PRO A 319 -6.54 -10.63 -15.97
CA PRO A 319 -6.70 -11.83 -15.13
C PRO A 319 -6.12 -13.10 -15.77
N LYS A 320 -5.85 -13.10 -17.08
CA LYS A 320 -5.24 -14.22 -17.80
C LYS A 320 -3.71 -14.14 -17.90
N VAL A 321 -3.11 -13.07 -17.37
CA VAL A 321 -1.66 -12.86 -17.41
C VAL A 321 -1.07 -13.03 -16.03
N PRO A 322 -0.10 -13.94 -15.83
CA PRO A 322 0.54 -14.11 -14.54
C PRO A 322 1.25 -12.84 -14.06
N LEU A 323 1.07 -12.50 -12.79
CA LEU A 323 1.80 -11.43 -12.13
C LEU A 323 3.03 -11.99 -11.40
N ASN A 324 4.19 -11.40 -11.68
CA ASN A 324 5.43 -11.70 -10.98
C ASN A 324 5.64 -10.64 -9.90
N PHE A 325 5.48 -11.02 -8.65
CA PHE A 325 5.64 -10.10 -7.54
C PHE A 325 7.12 -9.86 -7.23
N ILE A 326 7.49 -8.60 -7.14
CA ILE A 326 8.83 -8.20 -6.70
C ILE A 326 8.90 -8.39 -5.19
N ASP A 327 9.88 -9.16 -4.73
CA ASP A 327 10.17 -9.28 -3.30
C ASP A 327 10.75 -7.96 -2.77
N PRO A 328 10.12 -7.31 -1.78
CA PRO A 328 10.56 -6.01 -1.29
C PRO A 328 11.95 -6.02 -0.63
N ALA A 329 12.28 -7.12 0.06
CA ALA A 329 13.58 -7.28 0.70
C ALA A 329 14.68 -7.42 -0.36
N MET A 330 14.43 -8.24 -1.40
CA MET A 330 15.35 -8.38 -2.53
C MET A 330 15.51 -7.06 -3.29
N ALA A 331 14.42 -6.33 -3.54
CA ALA A 331 14.48 -5.04 -4.22
C ALA A 331 15.33 -4.02 -3.45
N LEU A 332 15.24 -4.02 -2.13
CA LEU A 332 16.08 -3.19 -1.27
C LEU A 332 17.54 -3.63 -1.30
N ASP A 333 17.83 -4.92 -1.16
CA ASP A 333 19.18 -5.47 -1.12
C ASP A 333 19.91 -5.34 -2.46
N GLN A 334 19.19 -5.42 -3.57
CA GLN A 334 19.74 -5.29 -4.93
C GLN A 334 19.64 -3.88 -5.52
N GLN A 335 19.15 -2.91 -4.76
CA GLN A 335 18.84 -1.57 -5.26
C GLN A 335 19.99 -0.93 -6.03
N ALA A 336 21.19 -0.91 -5.46
CA ALA A 336 22.37 -0.31 -6.11
C ALA A 336 22.78 -1.04 -7.40
N LYS A 337 22.72 -2.39 -7.40
CA LYS A 337 22.98 -3.20 -8.58
C LYS A 337 21.95 -2.93 -9.67
N TRP A 338 20.66 -2.93 -9.33
CA TRP A 338 19.58 -2.75 -10.29
C TRP A 338 19.55 -1.33 -10.84
N PHE A 339 19.84 -0.34 -10.00
CA PHE A 339 19.99 1.05 -10.45
C PHE A 339 21.11 1.16 -11.50
N LYS A 340 22.32 0.67 -11.19
CA LYS A 340 23.45 0.70 -12.13
C LYS A 340 23.12 -0.06 -13.42
N MET A 341 22.50 -1.22 -13.32
CA MET A 341 22.10 -2.04 -14.45
C MET A 341 21.14 -1.28 -15.38
N PHE A 342 20.11 -0.64 -14.82
CA PHE A 342 19.14 0.13 -15.57
C PHE A 342 19.77 1.36 -16.24
N GLU A 343 20.58 2.10 -15.50
CA GLU A 343 21.34 3.24 -16.02
C GLU A 343 22.22 2.86 -17.20
N ASP A 344 23.03 1.82 -17.07
CA ASP A 344 23.98 1.42 -18.09
C ASP A 344 23.33 0.75 -19.31
N THR A 345 22.22 0.06 -19.10
CA THR A 345 21.54 -0.70 -20.17
C THR A 345 20.58 0.18 -20.96
N VAL A 346 19.83 1.04 -20.28
CA VAL A 346 18.71 1.78 -20.89
C VAL A 346 18.98 3.30 -20.88
N ILE A 347 19.15 3.90 -19.71
CA ILE A 347 19.08 5.37 -19.59
C ILE A 347 20.19 6.09 -20.34
N LYS A 348 21.43 5.60 -20.25
CA LYS A 348 22.59 6.18 -20.98
C LYS A 348 22.53 5.96 -22.48
N ARG A 349 21.73 4.98 -22.94
CA ARG A 349 21.57 4.64 -24.36
C ARG A 349 20.31 5.26 -24.99
N ALA A 350 19.35 5.63 -24.16
CA ALA A 350 18.12 6.31 -24.54
C ALA A 350 18.43 7.80 -24.84
N LYS A 351 18.86 8.07 -26.07
CA LYS A 351 19.14 9.43 -26.58
C LYS A 351 18.12 9.84 -27.61
#